data_ccff78df69897555cf69509b29dce8b5
#
_entry.id   ccff78df69897555cf69509b29dce8b5
#
_cell.length_a   1.000
_cell.length_b   1.000
_cell.length_c   1.000
_cell.angle_alpha   90.00
_cell.angle_beta   90.00
_cell.angle_gamma   90.00
#
_symmetry.space_group_name_H-M   'P 1'
#
loop_
_entity.id
_entity.type
_entity.pdbx_description
1 polymer ?
#
loop_
_entity_poly.entity_id
_entity_poly.type
_entity_poly.pdbx_seq_one_letter_code
_entity_poly.pdbx_strand_id
1 'polypeptide(L)'
;MPLLVHGEVTDPSVDIFDREKLFIDTILRPLIKQFPSLKIVMEHITTEEAALFVSEENAHNPLLCATITAHHLLYNRNDLFKGGVCPHMFCLPILKREKHRIALLKSATSGTPKFFIGTDSAPHTVESKESACGCAGMHLSVYRNIFFH
;
A
#
# COMPACT_ATOMS: atom_id res chain seq x y z
N MET A 1 12.46 14.28 11.86
CA MET A 1 11.92 12.92 11.83
C MET A 1 10.81 12.90 10.80
N PRO A 2 10.70 11.91 9.87
CA PRO A 2 9.57 11.78 8.97
C PRO A 2 8.34 11.25 9.69
N LEU A 3 7.16 11.61 9.18
CA LEU A 3 5.89 11.01 9.53
C LEU A 3 5.65 9.81 8.58
N LEU A 4 5.49 8.63 9.14
CA LEU A 4 5.12 7.41 8.42
C LEU A 4 3.62 7.20 8.61
N VAL A 5 2.89 6.97 7.52
CA VAL A 5 1.41 6.86 7.59
C VAL A 5 0.91 5.61 6.89
N HIS A 6 0.09 4.84 7.60
CA HIS A 6 -0.84 3.90 7.01
C HIS A 6 -1.99 4.73 6.39
N GLY A 7 -2.03 4.81 5.08
CA GLY A 7 -2.83 5.79 4.34
C GLY A 7 -4.27 5.37 4.09
N GLU A 8 -5.03 4.93 5.07
CA GLU A 8 -6.44 4.56 4.93
C GLU A 8 -7.33 5.28 5.95
N VAL A 9 -8.54 5.68 5.54
CA VAL A 9 -9.59 6.11 6.49
C VAL A 9 -10.15 4.90 7.24
N THR A 10 -10.57 5.11 8.47
CA THR A 10 -11.04 4.04 9.38
C THR A 10 -12.55 3.96 9.50
N ASP A 11 -13.31 4.84 8.84
CA ASP A 11 -14.78 4.83 8.85
C ASP A 11 -15.30 3.53 8.23
N PRO A 12 -16.06 2.69 8.97
CA PRO A 12 -16.56 1.41 8.48
C PRO A 12 -17.61 1.55 7.37
N SER A 13 -18.21 2.71 7.19
CA SER A 13 -19.15 2.98 6.09
C SER A 13 -18.45 3.16 4.73
N VAL A 14 -17.13 3.42 4.74
CA VAL A 14 -16.35 3.57 3.53
C VAL A 14 -15.96 2.21 2.98
N ASP A 15 -16.20 2.01 1.67
CA ASP A 15 -15.77 0.80 0.97
C ASP A 15 -14.25 0.58 1.19
N ILE A 16 -13.89 -0.63 1.59
CA ILE A 16 -12.52 -0.98 1.92
C ILE A 16 -11.54 -0.75 0.75
N PHE A 17 -12.03 -0.80 -0.49
CA PHE A 17 -11.21 -0.55 -1.68
C PHE A 17 -10.99 0.94 -1.98
N ASP A 18 -11.76 1.84 -1.36
CA ASP A 18 -11.70 3.30 -1.59
C ASP A 18 -11.03 4.06 -0.45
N ARG A 19 -10.71 3.40 0.66
CA ARG A 19 -10.18 4.01 1.89
C ARG A 19 -8.89 4.79 1.68
N GLU A 20 -7.97 4.28 0.86
CA GLU A 20 -6.70 4.94 0.57
C GLU A 20 -6.92 6.23 -0.24
N LYS A 21 -7.75 6.17 -1.29
CA LYS A 21 -8.09 7.36 -2.07
C LYS A 21 -8.74 8.44 -1.21
N LEU A 22 -9.70 8.04 -0.37
CA LEU A 22 -10.40 8.99 0.50
C LEU A 22 -9.44 9.62 1.54
N PHE A 23 -8.50 8.85 2.09
CA PHE A 23 -7.46 9.35 2.98
C PHE A 23 -6.61 10.43 2.30
N ILE A 24 -6.17 10.19 1.06
CA ILE A 24 -5.41 11.18 0.29
C ILE A 24 -6.21 12.47 0.16
N ASP A 25 -7.47 12.37 -0.27
CA ASP A 25 -8.28 13.54 -0.59
C ASP A 25 -8.68 14.35 0.66
N THR A 26 -9.01 13.67 1.77
CA THR A 26 -9.58 14.32 2.94
C THR A 26 -8.59 14.62 4.06
N ILE A 27 -7.48 13.90 4.12
CA ILE A 27 -6.50 14.01 5.22
C ILE A 27 -5.13 14.45 4.70
N LEU A 28 -4.57 13.71 3.73
CA LEU A 28 -3.17 13.92 3.35
C LEU A 28 -2.94 15.23 2.57
N ARG A 29 -3.84 15.57 1.63
CA ARG A 29 -3.77 16.85 0.90
C ARG A 29 -3.84 18.08 1.82
N PRO A 30 -4.80 18.16 2.75
CA PRO A 30 -4.84 19.22 3.75
C PRO A 30 -3.59 19.24 4.64
N LEU A 31 -3.11 18.08 5.07
CA LEU A 31 -1.93 17.97 5.93
C LEU A 31 -0.67 18.54 5.27
N ILE A 32 -0.41 18.14 4.02
CA ILE A 32 0.74 18.66 3.25
C ILE A 32 0.65 20.17 3.06
N LYS A 33 -0.55 20.67 2.78
CA LYS A 33 -0.78 22.13 2.63
C LYS A 33 -0.57 22.89 3.93
N GLN A 34 -0.99 22.31 5.06
CA GLN A 34 -0.84 22.94 6.37
C GLN A 34 0.60 22.88 6.89
N PHE A 35 1.33 21.82 6.56
CA PHE A 35 2.69 21.57 7.03
C PHE A 35 3.66 21.32 5.86
N PRO A 36 3.98 22.32 5.03
CA PRO A 36 4.74 22.14 3.79
C PRO A 36 6.18 21.67 3.99
N SER A 37 6.73 21.78 5.21
CA SER A 37 8.07 21.29 5.57
C SER A 37 8.08 19.90 6.21
N LEU A 38 6.90 19.27 6.37
CA LEU A 38 6.79 17.94 6.97
C LEU A 38 7.25 16.88 5.97
N LYS A 39 8.19 16.02 6.41
CA LYS A 39 8.58 14.84 5.64
C LYS A 39 7.56 13.74 5.88
N ILE A 40 6.98 13.22 4.81
CA ILE A 40 5.93 12.20 4.88
C ILE A 40 6.33 10.99 4.02
N VAL A 41 6.12 9.81 4.54
CA VAL A 41 6.15 8.56 3.79
C VAL A 41 4.79 7.89 3.88
N MET A 42 4.09 7.79 2.74
CA MET A 42 2.93 6.91 2.63
C MET A 42 3.44 5.47 2.57
N GLU A 43 3.19 4.69 3.61
CA GLU A 43 3.61 3.29 3.64
C GLU A 43 2.67 2.43 2.80
N HIS A 44 3.23 1.38 2.16
CA HIS A 44 2.52 0.30 1.46
C HIS A 44 1.33 0.77 0.60
N ILE A 45 1.55 1.78 -0.26
CA ILE A 45 0.49 2.28 -1.15
C ILE A 45 -0.04 1.17 -2.07
N THR A 46 -1.33 1.23 -2.37
CA THR A 46 -2.02 0.15 -3.08
C THR A 46 -2.80 0.60 -4.31
N THR A 47 -2.97 1.91 -4.52
CA THR A 47 -3.82 2.45 -5.58
C THR A 47 -3.03 3.22 -6.64
N GLU A 48 -3.60 3.29 -7.84
CA GLU A 48 -3.14 4.18 -8.91
C GLU A 48 -3.20 5.64 -8.46
N GLU A 49 -4.23 6.00 -7.70
CA GLU A 49 -4.43 7.34 -7.17
C GLU A 49 -3.29 7.75 -6.23
N ALA A 50 -2.83 6.86 -5.35
CA ALA A 50 -1.67 7.11 -4.49
C ALA A 50 -0.38 7.25 -5.31
N ALA A 51 -0.19 6.38 -6.30
CA ALA A 51 0.98 6.43 -7.19
C ALA A 51 1.06 7.77 -7.94
N LEU A 52 -0.04 8.23 -8.54
CA LEU A 52 -0.13 9.51 -9.23
C LEU A 52 0.03 10.70 -8.27
N PHE A 53 -0.59 10.62 -7.10
CA PHE A 53 -0.47 11.65 -6.08
C PHE A 53 0.99 11.91 -5.68
N VAL A 54 1.77 10.85 -5.49
CA VAL A 54 3.18 10.95 -5.09
C VAL A 54 4.07 11.37 -6.27
N SER A 55 3.86 10.81 -7.48
CA SER A 55 4.75 11.01 -8.62
C SER A 55 4.46 12.26 -9.44
N GLU A 56 3.19 12.55 -9.70
CA GLU A 56 2.79 13.64 -10.60
C GLU A 56 2.34 14.88 -9.85
N GLU A 57 1.33 14.75 -9.00
CA GLU A 57 0.77 15.89 -8.28
C GLU A 57 1.76 16.52 -7.31
N ASN A 58 2.65 15.73 -6.73
CA ASN A 58 3.69 16.17 -5.81
C ASN A 58 5.11 15.99 -6.37
N ALA A 59 5.27 16.03 -7.70
CA ALA A 59 6.58 15.86 -8.35
C ALA A 59 7.64 16.81 -7.81
N HIS A 60 7.27 18.04 -7.49
CA HIS A 60 8.17 19.07 -6.95
C HIS A 60 8.35 19.03 -5.43
N ASN A 61 7.61 18.17 -4.72
CA ASN A 61 7.74 18.03 -3.28
C ASN A 61 8.71 16.89 -2.91
N PRO A 62 9.97 17.20 -2.57
CA PRO A 62 10.96 16.18 -2.23
C PRO A 62 10.70 15.53 -0.86
N LEU A 63 9.74 16.05 -0.10
CA LEU A 63 9.44 15.62 1.27
C LEU A 63 8.32 14.56 1.34
N LEU A 64 7.69 14.26 0.19
CA LEU A 64 6.69 13.20 0.08
C LEU A 64 7.26 12.01 -0.71
N CYS A 65 7.28 10.86 -0.06
CA CYS A 65 7.68 9.57 -0.63
C CYS A 65 6.64 8.51 -0.30
N ALA A 66 6.78 7.33 -0.91
CA ALA A 66 5.93 6.18 -0.59
C ALA A 66 6.70 4.87 -0.61
N THR A 67 6.26 3.90 0.20
CA THR A 67 6.71 2.52 0.09
C THR A 67 5.70 1.69 -0.70
N ILE A 68 6.20 0.68 -1.40
CA ILE A 68 5.40 -0.33 -2.09
C ILE A 68 5.86 -1.70 -1.60
N THR A 69 4.93 -2.59 -1.28
CA THR A 69 5.25 -3.92 -0.79
C THR A 69 5.29 -4.93 -1.94
N ALA A 70 6.05 -6.00 -1.76
CA ALA A 70 6.17 -7.05 -2.77
C ALA A 70 4.82 -7.68 -3.13
N HIS A 71 3.97 -7.94 -2.14
CA HIS A 71 2.67 -8.57 -2.41
C HIS A 71 1.72 -7.66 -3.22
N HIS A 72 1.76 -6.34 -3.05
CA HIS A 72 0.97 -5.42 -3.87
C HIS A 72 1.50 -5.27 -5.31
N LEU A 73 2.78 -5.62 -5.56
CA LEU A 73 3.33 -5.71 -6.91
C LEU A 73 2.96 -7.03 -7.61
N LEU A 74 2.86 -8.13 -6.85
CA LEU A 74 2.68 -9.49 -7.36
C LEU A 74 1.21 -9.87 -7.55
N TYR A 75 0.33 -9.46 -6.63
CA TYR A 75 -1.05 -9.92 -6.52
C TYR A 75 -2.06 -8.80 -6.70
N ASN A 76 -3.25 -9.15 -7.17
CA ASN A 76 -4.41 -8.28 -7.19
C ASN A 76 -5.58 -8.90 -6.39
N ARG A 77 -6.69 -8.18 -6.29
CA ARG A 77 -7.82 -8.61 -5.45
C ARG A 77 -8.46 -9.95 -5.84
N ASN A 78 -8.26 -10.42 -7.10
CA ASN A 78 -8.79 -11.72 -7.52
C ASN A 78 -8.05 -12.88 -6.82
N ASP A 79 -6.80 -12.66 -6.40
CA ASP A 79 -6.01 -13.67 -5.69
C ASP A 79 -6.59 -13.99 -4.30
N LEU A 80 -7.40 -13.07 -3.74
CA LEU A 80 -8.14 -13.32 -2.50
C LEU A 80 -9.18 -14.47 -2.63
N PHE A 81 -9.58 -14.77 -3.87
CA PHE A 81 -10.70 -15.69 -4.15
C PHE A 81 -10.35 -16.77 -5.18
N LYS A 82 -9.08 -16.95 -5.49
CA LYS A 82 -8.62 -17.92 -6.48
C LYS A 82 -8.79 -19.36 -5.99
N GLY A 83 -9.80 -20.03 -6.51
CA GLY A 83 -10.16 -21.40 -6.07
C GLY A 83 -10.95 -21.46 -4.76
N GLY A 84 -11.42 -20.32 -4.25
CA GLY A 84 -12.11 -20.16 -2.98
C GLY A 84 -11.59 -18.97 -2.21
N VAL A 85 -11.93 -18.87 -0.93
CA VAL A 85 -11.37 -17.83 -0.06
C VAL A 85 -9.92 -18.19 0.30
N CYS A 86 -9.00 -17.26 0.03
CA CYS A 86 -7.56 -17.42 0.29
C CYS A 86 -7.16 -16.55 1.49
N PRO A 87 -7.30 -17.01 2.75
CA PRO A 87 -7.06 -16.21 3.94
C PRO A 87 -5.60 -15.73 4.05
N HIS A 88 -4.65 -16.46 3.49
CA HIS A 88 -3.23 -16.06 3.43
C HIS A 88 -2.99 -14.81 2.58
N MET A 89 -3.90 -14.49 1.64
CA MET A 89 -3.85 -13.26 0.82
C MET A 89 -4.50 -12.05 1.49
N PHE A 90 -5.10 -12.22 2.67
CA PHE A 90 -5.71 -11.12 3.41
C PHE A 90 -4.64 -10.26 4.08
N CYS A 91 -4.55 -9.00 3.65
CA CYS A 91 -3.66 -7.96 4.19
C CYS A 91 -4.42 -6.62 4.27
N LEU A 92 -3.90 -5.69 5.02
CA LEU A 92 -4.34 -4.29 5.05
C LEU A 92 -3.10 -3.39 4.88
N PRO A 93 -3.17 -2.47 3.89
CA PRO A 93 -4.27 -2.24 2.95
C PRO A 93 -4.56 -3.45 2.07
N ILE A 94 -5.85 -3.64 1.73
CA ILE A 94 -6.28 -4.80 0.94
C ILE A 94 -5.76 -4.74 -0.50
N LEU A 95 -5.52 -5.91 -1.12
CA LEU A 95 -5.19 -6.02 -2.55
C LEU A 95 -6.26 -5.34 -3.41
N LYS A 96 -5.84 -4.55 -4.38
CA LYS A 96 -6.73 -3.75 -5.24
C LYS A 96 -6.93 -4.40 -6.61
N ARG A 97 -7.62 -3.71 -7.52
CA ARG A 97 -7.82 -4.15 -8.92
C ARG A 97 -6.49 -4.22 -9.68
N GLU A 98 -6.46 -5.00 -10.75
CA GLU A 98 -5.28 -5.15 -11.62
C GLU A 98 -4.73 -3.81 -12.13
N LYS A 99 -5.58 -2.85 -12.46
CA LYS A 99 -5.15 -1.51 -12.91
C LYS A 99 -4.24 -0.83 -11.87
N HIS A 100 -4.54 -0.97 -10.59
CA HIS A 100 -3.75 -0.40 -9.50
C HIS A 100 -2.40 -1.12 -9.37
N ARG A 101 -2.40 -2.46 -9.42
CA ARG A 101 -1.16 -3.24 -9.42
C ARG A 101 -0.22 -2.83 -10.55
N ILE A 102 -0.75 -2.63 -11.77
CA ILE A 102 0.03 -2.17 -12.92
C ILE A 102 0.61 -0.76 -12.67
N ALA A 103 -0.16 0.14 -12.07
CA ALA A 103 0.30 1.49 -11.73
C ALA A 103 1.43 1.44 -10.69
N LEU A 104 1.29 0.60 -9.65
CA LEU A 104 2.36 0.39 -8.66
C LEU A 104 3.63 -0.17 -9.30
N LEU A 105 3.50 -1.15 -10.20
CA LEU A 105 4.65 -1.72 -10.90
C LEU A 105 5.38 -0.65 -11.73
N LYS A 106 4.66 0.19 -12.46
CA LYS A 106 5.24 1.32 -13.18
C LYS A 106 5.98 2.28 -12.25
N SER A 107 5.40 2.59 -11.09
CA SER A 107 6.01 3.48 -10.10
C SER A 107 7.28 2.87 -9.50
N ALA A 108 7.24 1.60 -9.13
CA ALA A 108 8.38 0.89 -8.56
C ALA A 108 9.56 0.77 -9.54
N THR A 109 9.28 0.71 -10.85
CA THR A 109 10.31 0.59 -11.91
C THR A 109 10.63 1.92 -12.61
N SER A 110 10.07 3.03 -12.16
CA SER A 110 10.23 4.34 -12.80
C SER A 110 11.61 4.97 -12.64
N GLY A 111 12.41 4.50 -11.69
CA GLY A 111 13.68 5.11 -11.33
C GLY A 111 13.56 6.42 -10.52
N THR A 112 12.35 6.87 -10.19
CA THR A 112 12.18 8.03 -9.32
C THR A 112 12.50 7.69 -7.86
N PRO A 113 13.24 8.55 -7.11
CA PRO A 113 13.56 8.29 -5.72
C PRO A 113 12.39 8.43 -4.75
N LYS A 114 11.18 8.71 -5.28
CA LYS A 114 9.98 8.85 -4.46
C LYS A 114 9.39 7.53 -4.00
N PHE A 115 9.70 6.43 -4.69
CA PHE A 115 9.21 5.11 -4.38
C PHE A 115 10.34 4.19 -3.97
N PHE A 116 10.12 3.43 -2.90
CA PHE A 116 11.06 2.41 -2.45
C PHE A 116 10.30 1.22 -1.84
N ILE A 117 10.98 0.09 -1.72
CA ILE A 117 10.37 -1.11 -1.18
C ILE A 117 10.21 -1.00 0.33
N GLY A 118 8.98 -1.27 0.80
CA GLY A 118 8.66 -1.55 2.19
C GLY A 118 8.25 -3.01 2.35
N THR A 119 8.62 -3.67 3.42
CA THR A 119 8.26 -5.08 3.60
C THR A 119 6.86 -5.25 4.15
N ASP A 120 6.46 -4.42 5.09
CA ASP A 120 5.22 -4.60 5.87
C ASP A 120 4.98 -6.07 6.24
N SER A 121 6.07 -6.74 6.70
CA SER A 121 6.02 -8.16 7.01
C SER A 121 5.29 -8.37 8.33
N ALA A 122 4.08 -8.92 8.25
CA ALA A 122 3.19 -9.15 9.38
C ALA A 122 2.83 -10.64 9.46
N PRO A 123 3.71 -11.49 9.99
CA PRO A 123 3.45 -12.91 10.12
C PRO A 123 2.40 -13.19 11.19
N HIS A 124 1.50 -14.13 10.88
CA HIS A 124 0.53 -14.70 11.81
C HIS A 124 0.58 -16.22 11.76
N THR A 125 0.14 -16.89 12.81
CA THR A 125 0.07 -18.34 12.79
C THR A 125 -0.98 -18.83 11.78
N VAL A 126 -0.83 -20.07 11.30
CA VAL A 126 -1.80 -20.68 10.38
C VAL A 126 -3.20 -20.67 10.97
N GLU A 127 -3.35 -21.03 12.26
CA GLU A 127 -4.63 -21.05 12.95
C GLU A 127 -5.29 -19.65 12.97
N SER A 128 -4.50 -18.59 13.13
CA SER A 128 -5.03 -17.22 13.11
C SER A 128 -5.44 -16.81 11.70
N LYS A 129 -4.65 -17.13 10.69
CA LYS A 129 -4.95 -16.82 9.28
C LYS A 129 -6.18 -17.56 8.80
N GLU A 130 -6.36 -18.84 9.19
CA GLU A 130 -7.45 -19.73 8.75
C GLU A 130 -8.65 -19.75 9.71
N SER A 131 -8.66 -18.87 10.71
CA SER A 131 -9.82 -18.67 11.58
C SER A 131 -11.02 -18.06 10.83
N ALA A 132 -12.21 -18.14 11.41
CA ALA A 132 -13.45 -17.65 10.78
C ALA A 132 -13.40 -16.15 10.41
N CYS A 133 -12.67 -15.32 11.15
CA CYS A 133 -12.49 -13.89 10.84
C CYS A 133 -11.16 -13.56 10.12
N GLY A 134 -10.22 -14.51 10.09
CA GLY A 134 -8.90 -14.31 9.53
C GLY A 134 -8.05 -13.28 10.28
N CYS A 135 -6.81 -13.08 9.83
CA CYS A 135 -5.91 -12.03 10.30
C CYS A 135 -5.30 -11.31 9.10
N ALA A 136 -5.31 -9.98 9.13
CA ALA A 136 -4.64 -9.19 8.10
C ALA A 136 -3.13 -9.22 8.31
N GLY A 137 -2.39 -9.52 7.24
CA GLY A 137 -0.92 -9.53 7.22
C GLY A 137 -0.36 -10.61 6.33
N MET A 138 0.75 -10.30 5.69
CA MET A 138 1.52 -11.23 4.86
C MET A 138 2.94 -11.38 5.37
N HIS A 139 3.47 -12.61 5.30
CA HIS A 139 4.87 -12.87 5.62
C HIS A 139 5.72 -12.75 4.36
N LEU A 140 6.62 -11.78 4.32
CA LEU A 140 7.41 -11.45 3.14
C LEU A 140 8.88 -11.92 3.19
N SER A 141 9.30 -12.65 4.21
CA SER A 141 10.71 -13.09 4.32
C SER A 141 11.18 -13.93 3.13
N VAL A 142 10.26 -14.65 2.47
CA VAL A 142 10.55 -15.48 1.30
C VAL A 142 10.83 -14.65 0.04
N TYR A 143 10.25 -13.44 -0.05
CA TYR A 143 10.37 -12.57 -1.23
C TYR A 143 11.58 -11.63 -1.18
N ARG A 144 12.28 -11.57 -0.04
CA ARG A 144 13.46 -10.70 0.15
C ARG A 144 14.55 -10.95 -0.90
N ASN A 145 14.70 -12.22 -1.34
CA ASN A 145 15.73 -12.61 -2.29
C ASN A 145 15.38 -12.35 -3.76
N ILE A 146 14.11 -12.01 -4.07
CA ILE A 146 13.65 -11.79 -5.46
C ILE A 146 13.92 -10.35 -5.92
N PHE A 147 14.04 -9.40 -4.99
CA PHE A 147 14.15 -7.98 -5.31
C PHE A 147 15.54 -7.36 -5.08
N PHE A 148 16.52 -8.15 -4.63
CA PHE A 148 17.86 -7.66 -4.30
C PHE A 148 18.99 -8.28 -5.12
N HIS A 149 18.68 -8.78 -6.32
CA HIS A 149 19.69 -9.22 -7.31
C HIS A 149 19.61 -8.39 -8.58
#